data_c6bb3899f7b6c3ad3987a7beaf9bde22
#
_entry.id   c6bb3899f7b6c3ad3987a7beaf9bde22
#
_cell.length_a   1.000
_cell.length_b   1.000
_cell.length_c   1.000
_cell.angle_alpha   90.00
_cell.angle_beta   90.00
_cell.angle_gamma   90.00
#
_symmetry.space_group_name_H-M   'P 1'
#
loop_
_entity.id
_entity.type
_entity.pdbx_description
1 polymer ?
#
loop_
_entity_poly.entity_id
_entity_poly.type
_entity_poly.pdbx_seq_one_letter_code
_entity_poly.pdbx_strand_id
1 'polypeptide(L)'
;GGSANSLYGDGKLTDAAAQKENADGFTYDPMNPVPSYGGNVCCTGNAVKGGSFDQSGMETRNDILVYTSDPLEEGIEVSGFIESTLYVSSDAKDTDFTIKIIDVHPDGKAYNLDETIQRARYRDGYDKEVWMEDGQVYKIDMTPMSTSNYFAKGHRIRIEISSSNFPRFDRNMNTGGKNYDEATGVVANNKIHH
;
A
#
# COMPACT_ATOMS: atom_id res chain seq x y z
N GLY A 1 -13.62 7.93 -9.39
CA GLY A 1 -12.65 7.88 -8.28
C GLY A 1 -13.23 8.45 -7.01
N GLY A 2 -12.58 8.17 -5.92
CA GLY A 2 -12.97 8.57 -4.57
C GLY A 2 -13.54 7.43 -3.71
N SER A 3 -13.52 6.20 -4.22
CA SER A 3 -14.01 5.00 -3.52
C SER A 3 -13.25 3.74 -3.92
N ALA A 4 -11.90 3.82 -3.97
CA ALA A 4 -11.05 2.67 -4.28
C ALA A 4 -10.92 1.67 -3.11
N ASN A 5 -11.69 1.85 -2.04
CA ASN A 5 -11.66 1.01 -0.84
C ASN A 5 -12.11 -0.42 -1.16
N SER A 6 -11.26 -1.36 -0.80
CA SER A 6 -11.43 -2.79 -1.01
C SER A 6 -11.48 -3.25 -2.48
N LEU A 7 -11.51 -4.55 -2.67
CA LEU A 7 -11.68 -5.21 -3.97
C LEU A 7 -12.97 -4.78 -4.72
N TYR A 8 -13.95 -4.27 -3.99
CA TYR A 8 -15.28 -3.89 -4.53
C TYR A 8 -15.37 -2.41 -4.87
N GLY A 9 -14.28 -1.66 -4.68
CA GLY A 9 -14.20 -0.24 -4.99
C GLY A 9 -14.09 0.06 -6.49
N ASP A 10 -13.96 1.33 -6.82
CA ASP A 10 -13.86 1.84 -8.20
C ASP A 10 -12.43 2.14 -8.67
N GLY A 11 -11.42 1.70 -7.88
CA GLY A 11 -10.01 1.98 -8.16
C GLY A 11 -9.52 1.37 -9.47
N LYS A 12 -9.08 2.21 -10.38
CA LYS A 12 -8.55 1.82 -11.68
C LYS A 12 -7.08 2.21 -11.82
N LEU A 13 -6.24 1.26 -12.24
CA LEU A 13 -4.86 1.50 -12.63
C LEU A 13 -4.81 1.72 -14.15
N THR A 14 -4.29 2.85 -14.61
CA THR A 14 -4.22 3.22 -16.02
C THR A 14 -2.93 4.00 -16.31
N ASP A 15 -2.48 3.97 -17.54
CA ASP A 15 -1.37 4.77 -18.06
C ASP A 15 -1.80 6.20 -18.47
N ALA A 16 -3.10 6.47 -18.51
CA ALA A 16 -3.62 7.81 -18.76
C ALA A 16 -3.41 8.71 -17.54
N ALA A 17 -3.03 9.97 -17.77
CA ALA A 17 -2.96 10.94 -16.69
C ALA A 17 -4.33 11.07 -16.01
N ALA A 18 -4.33 11.05 -14.68
CA ALA A 18 -5.54 11.26 -13.92
C ALA A 18 -6.17 12.60 -14.28
N GLN A 19 -7.48 12.60 -14.52
CA GLN A 19 -8.25 13.82 -14.64
C GLN A 19 -8.53 14.34 -13.22
N LYS A 20 -9.17 15.50 -13.10
CA LYS A 20 -9.54 16.06 -11.80
C LYS A 20 -10.51 15.12 -11.08
N GLU A 21 -9.96 14.29 -10.20
CA GLU A 21 -10.70 13.31 -9.41
C GLU A 21 -10.66 13.66 -7.92
N ASN A 22 -11.60 13.11 -7.16
CA ASN A 22 -11.57 13.20 -5.72
C ASN A 22 -10.48 12.26 -5.18
N ALA A 23 -9.84 12.65 -4.07
CA ALA A 23 -8.92 11.78 -3.39
C ALA A 23 -9.63 10.55 -2.80
N ASP A 24 -9.00 9.39 -2.88
CA ASP A 24 -9.44 8.17 -2.21
C ASP A 24 -9.05 8.20 -0.74
N GLY A 25 -10.01 8.02 0.15
CA GLY A 25 -9.81 8.07 1.60
C GLY A 25 -9.95 6.71 2.25
N PHE A 26 -9.13 6.44 3.27
CA PHE A 26 -9.26 5.27 4.12
C PHE A 26 -8.88 5.60 5.57
N THR A 27 -9.42 4.80 6.50
CA THR A 27 -9.15 4.97 7.93
C THR A 27 -8.20 3.87 8.39
N TYR A 28 -7.09 4.25 8.99
CA TYR A 28 -6.14 3.34 9.61
C TYR A 28 -6.26 3.38 11.13
N ASP A 29 -6.56 2.23 11.73
CA ASP A 29 -6.57 2.00 13.17
C ASP A 29 -5.34 1.15 13.57
N PRO A 30 -4.37 1.68 14.33
CA PRO A 30 -3.22 0.92 14.81
C PRO A 30 -3.57 -0.32 15.65
N MET A 31 -4.78 -0.35 16.22
CA MET A 31 -5.24 -1.50 17.00
C MET A 31 -5.85 -2.60 16.14
N ASN A 32 -6.11 -2.32 14.85
CA ASN A 32 -6.60 -3.28 13.85
C ASN A 32 -5.81 -3.18 12.54
N PRO A 33 -4.48 -3.35 12.56
CA PRO A 33 -3.65 -3.20 11.38
C PRO A 33 -3.95 -4.25 10.31
N VAL A 34 -3.67 -3.92 9.04
CA VAL A 34 -3.69 -4.90 7.95
C VAL A 34 -2.66 -5.99 8.25
N PRO A 35 -3.08 -7.26 8.32
CA PRO A 35 -2.17 -8.36 8.59
C PRO A 35 -1.28 -8.66 7.38
N SER A 36 -0.02 -9.01 7.65
CA SER A 36 0.88 -9.51 6.62
C SER A 36 0.47 -10.89 6.16
N TYR A 37 0.34 -11.08 4.85
CA TYR A 37 0.02 -12.36 4.24
C TYR A 37 0.94 -12.62 3.05
N GLY A 38 2.02 -13.35 3.30
CA GLY A 38 3.11 -13.51 2.34
C GLY A 38 4.11 -12.36 2.37
N GLY A 39 4.82 -12.18 1.27
CA GLY A 39 5.80 -11.12 1.05
C GLY A 39 7.23 -11.62 0.93
N ASN A 40 8.15 -10.71 0.64
CA ASN A 40 9.58 -10.99 0.45
C ASN A 40 10.32 -11.09 1.80
N VAL A 41 9.84 -11.95 2.69
CA VAL A 41 10.41 -12.21 4.00
C VAL A 41 10.94 -13.62 4.09
N CYS A 42 11.95 -13.81 4.93
CA CYS A 42 12.52 -15.12 5.23
C CYS A 42 12.77 -15.25 6.73
N CYS A 43 12.81 -16.50 7.17
CA CYS A 43 13.38 -16.87 8.48
C CYS A 43 12.63 -16.31 9.71
N THR A 44 11.37 -15.93 9.56
CA THR A 44 10.50 -15.38 10.61
C THR A 44 9.72 -16.43 11.38
N GLY A 45 10.02 -17.72 11.18
CA GLY A 45 9.27 -18.83 11.77
C GLY A 45 7.83 -18.85 11.26
N ASN A 46 6.87 -18.88 12.20
CA ASN A 46 5.44 -18.88 11.87
C ASN A 46 4.79 -17.48 11.93
N ALA A 47 5.54 -16.43 12.25
CA ALA A 47 4.98 -15.09 12.43
C ALA A 47 4.49 -14.51 11.10
N VAL A 48 5.29 -14.63 10.03
CA VAL A 48 4.93 -14.27 8.67
C VAL A 48 5.48 -15.33 7.73
N LYS A 49 4.64 -15.92 6.91
CA LYS A 49 5.09 -16.85 5.87
C LYS A 49 5.58 -16.05 4.68
N GLY A 50 6.85 -16.24 4.28
CA GLY A 50 7.38 -15.64 3.07
C GLY A 50 6.81 -16.29 1.81
N GLY A 51 6.73 -15.52 0.73
CA GLY A 51 6.31 -15.99 -0.58
C GLY A 51 5.08 -15.28 -1.14
N SER A 52 4.68 -15.72 -2.31
CA SER A 52 3.52 -15.20 -3.03
C SER A 52 2.27 -15.98 -2.62
N PHE A 53 1.26 -15.26 -2.11
CA PHE A 53 -0.03 -15.81 -1.68
C PHE A 53 -1.18 -15.00 -2.26
N ASP A 54 -2.34 -15.62 -2.38
CA ASP A 54 -3.56 -14.99 -2.86
C ASP A 54 -4.08 -13.94 -1.87
N GLN A 55 -3.99 -12.66 -2.24
CA GLN A 55 -4.36 -11.50 -1.43
C GLN A 55 -5.87 -11.21 -1.45
N SER A 56 -6.65 -11.84 -2.31
CA SER A 56 -8.07 -11.52 -2.53
C SER A 56 -8.91 -11.49 -1.24
N GLY A 57 -8.55 -12.31 -0.26
CA GLY A 57 -9.17 -12.30 1.06
C GLY A 57 -8.84 -11.06 1.89
N MET A 58 -7.62 -10.53 1.78
CA MET A 58 -7.19 -9.30 2.47
C MET A 58 -7.78 -8.06 1.81
N GLU A 59 -7.91 -8.07 0.50
CA GLU A 59 -8.46 -6.98 -0.31
C GLU A 59 -9.95 -6.68 -0.02
N THR A 60 -10.62 -7.47 0.79
CA THR A 60 -12.00 -7.18 1.26
C THR A 60 -12.06 -6.10 2.34
N ARG A 61 -10.93 -5.71 2.91
CA ARG A 61 -10.84 -4.68 3.95
C ARG A 61 -11.04 -3.28 3.37
N ASN A 62 -11.73 -2.41 4.11
CA ASN A 62 -11.97 -1.00 3.71
C ASN A 62 -10.77 -0.08 3.94
N ASP A 63 -9.75 -0.54 4.67
CA ASP A 63 -8.50 0.18 4.92
C ASP A 63 -7.38 -0.20 3.93
N ILE A 64 -7.74 -0.89 2.84
CA ILE A 64 -6.91 -1.15 1.68
C ILE A 64 -7.56 -0.49 0.47
N LEU A 65 -6.84 0.43 -0.19
CA LEU A 65 -7.21 0.94 -1.50
C LEU A 65 -6.68 -0.01 -2.57
N VAL A 66 -7.53 -0.37 -3.53
CA VAL A 66 -7.22 -1.37 -4.56
C VAL A 66 -7.39 -0.74 -5.94
N TYR A 67 -6.29 -0.66 -6.70
CA TYR A 67 -6.27 -0.14 -8.06
C TYR A 67 -5.89 -1.25 -9.03
N THR A 68 -6.76 -1.55 -9.98
CA THR A 68 -6.59 -2.69 -10.89
C THR A 68 -6.64 -2.23 -12.36
N SER A 69 -5.70 -2.70 -13.18
CA SER A 69 -5.69 -2.45 -14.61
C SER A 69 -6.83 -3.20 -15.34
N ASP A 70 -7.11 -2.81 -16.57
CA ASP A 70 -7.86 -3.68 -17.48
C ASP A 70 -7.05 -4.99 -17.75
N PRO A 71 -7.70 -6.07 -18.21
CA PRO A 71 -6.98 -7.28 -18.61
C PRO A 71 -5.95 -6.94 -19.68
N LEU A 72 -4.74 -7.45 -19.54
CA LEU A 72 -3.67 -7.26 -20.51
C LEU A 72 -4.04 -7.91 -21.84
N GLU A 73 -3.96 -7.14 -22.92
CA GLU A 73 -4.19 -7.65 -24.30
C GLU A 73 -3.07 -8.56 -24.76
N GLU A 74 -1.85 -8.28 -24.28
CA GLU A 74 -0.65 -9.07 -24.50
C GLU A 74 0.09 -9.25 -23.18
N GLY A 75 0.95 -10.27 -23.09
CA GLY A 75 1.77 -10.49 -21.91
C GLY A 75 2.87 -9.44 -21.79
N ILE A 76 3.17 -9.02 -20.56
CA ILE A 76 4.19 -8.03 -20.23
C ILE A 76 5.21 -8.62 -19.28
N GLU A 77 6.49 -8.57 -19.62
CA GLU A 77 7.58 -8.86 -18.69
C GLU A 77 7.98 -7.59 -17.95
N VAL A 78 8.00 -7.64 -16.62
CA VAL A 78 8.49 -6.59 -15.75
C VAL A 78 9.66 -7.13 -14.97
N SER A 79 10.87 -6.63 -15.25
CA SER A 79 12.11 -7.05 -14.61
C SER A 79 12.92 -5.83 -14.17
N GLY A 80 13.23 -5.76 -12.87
CA GLY A 80 14.02 -4.66 -12.29
C GLY A 80 13.31 -3.94 -11.16
N PHE A 81 13.71 -2.69 -10.92
CA PHE A 81 13.14 -1.85 -9.89
C PHE A 81 11.83 -1.21 -10.34
N ILE A 82 10.89 -1.12 -9.41
CA ILE A 82 9.59 -0.45 -9.58
C ILE A 82 9.60 0.75 -8.65
N GLU A 83 9.69 1.93 -9.23
CA GLU A 83 9.59 3.19 -8.51
C GLU A 83 8.14 3.61 -8.37
N SER A 84 7.79 4.17 -7.22
CA SER A 84 6.44 4.66 -6.96
C SER A 84 6.47 5.95 -6.15
N THR A 85 5.57 6.85 -6.50
CA THR A 85 5.35 8.13 -5.81
C THR A 85 3.90 8.22 -5.42
N LEU A 86 3.64 8.55 -4.16
CA LEU A 86 2.30 8.81 -3.64
C LEU A 86 2.14 10.30 -3.30
N TYR A 87 0.96 10.85 -3.61
CA TYR A 87 0.53 12.15 -3.11
C TYR A 87 -0.51 11.91 -2.01
N VAL A 88 -0.17 12.27 -0.77
CA VAL A 88 -0.93 11.83 0.40
C VAL A 88 -1.27 12.99 1.32
N SER A 89 -2.37 12.86 2.05
CA SER A 89 -2.65 13.69 3.23
C SER A 89 -3.20 12.84 4.37
N SER A 90 -3.11 13.35 5.59
CA SER A 90 -3.61 12.71 6.80
C SER A 90 -4.06 13.76 7.80
N ASP A 91 -4.99 13.41 8.68
CA ASP A 91 -5.32 14.18 9.88
C ASP A 91 -4.41 13.84 11.08
N ALA A 92 -3.58 12.80 10.94
CA ALA A 92 -2.61 12.41 11.95
C ALA A 92 -1.26 13.11 11.76
N LYS A 93 -0.58 13.35 12.88
CA LYS A 93 0.76 13.97 12.90
C LYS A 93 1.82 13.12 12.19
N ASP A 94 1.66 11.81 12.22
CA ASP A 94 2.50 10.82 11.56
C ASP A 94 1.67 9.59 11.25
N THR A 95 1.97 8.91 10.16
CA THR A 95 1.38 7.64 9.75
C THR A 95 2.33 6.93 8.79
N ASP A 96 2.03 5.71 8.42
CA ASP A 96 2.79 4.98 7.40
C ASP A 96 1.94 4.82 6.13
N PHE A 97 2.62 4.71 4.99
CA PHE A 97 2.00 4.31 3.72
C PHE A 97 2.70 3.07 3.19
N THR A 98 1.91 2.09 2.81
CA THR A 98 2.39 0.86 2.18
C THR A 98 1.92 0.81 0.74
N ILE A 99 2.71 0.19 -0.12
CA ILE A 99 2.32 -0.15 -1.48
C ILE A 99 2.72 -1.59 -1.76
N LYS A 100 1.85 -2.32 -2.45
CA LYS A 100 2.08 -3.70 -2.84
C LYS A 100 1.73 -3.87 -4.32
N ILE A 101 2.59 -4.56 -5.07
CA ILE A 101 2.32 -4.95 -6.46
C ILE A 101 1.85 -6.39 -6.53
N ILE A 102 0.84 -6.64 -7.34
CA ILE A 102 0.10 -7.90 -7.39
C ILE A 102 -0.16 -8.29 -8.85
N ASP A 103 -0.01 -9.58 -9.13
CA ASP A 103 -0.44 -10.22 -10.36
C ASP A 103 -1.82 -10.85 -10.16
N VAL A 104 -2.83 -10.32 -10.84
CA VAL A 104 -4.20 -10.86 -10.77
C VAL A 104 -4.45 -11.78 -11.95
N HIS A 105 -4.73 -13.03 -11.65
CA HIS A 105 -5.02 -14.07 -12.62
C HIS A 105 -6.47 -13.99 -13.14
N PRO A 106 -6.76 -14.57 -14.32
CA PRO A 106 -8.12 -14.55 -14.88
C PRO A 106 -9.18 -15.26 -14.01
N ASP A 107 -8.75 -16.15 -13.11
CA ASP A 107 -9.63 -16.82 -12.13
C ASP A 107 -9.95 -15.97 -10.89
N GLY A 108 -9.40 -14.74 -10.84
CA GLY A 108 -9.59 -13.77 -9.76
C GLY A 108 -8.60 -13.87 -8.61
N LYS A 109 -7.68 -14.84 -8.61
CA LYS A 109 -6.62 -14.92 -7.61
C LYS A 109 -5.60 -13.81 -7.81
N ALA A 110 -5.15 -13.22 -6.73
CA ALA A 110 -4.33 -12.03 -6.69
C ALA A 110 -3.02 -12.33 -5.94
N TYR A 111 -1.94 -12.57 -6.65
CA TYR A 111 -0.67 -13.00 -6.05
C TYR A 111 0.27 -11.82 -5.86
N ASN A 112 0.69 -11.57 -4.61
CA ASN A 112 1.66 -10.53 -4.29
C ASN A 112 3.05 -10.86 -4.86
N LEU A 113 3.70 -9.84 -5.41
CA LEU A 113 5.06 -9.93 -5.99
C LEU A 113 6.08 -9.27 -5.08
N ASP A 114 5.86 -8.00 -4.74
CA ASP A 114 6.70 -7.24 -3.81
C ASP A 114 5.89 -6.16 -3.10
N GLU A 115 6.46 -5.61 -2.02
CA GLU A 115 5.82 -4.61 -1.18
C GLU A 115 6.84 -3.73 -0.45
N THR A 116 6.46 -2.50 -0.19
CA THR A 116 7.28 -1.53 0.52
C THR A 116 6.45 -0.67 1.47
N ILE A 117 7.12 0.02 2.39
CA ILE A 117 6.51 0.94 3.36
C ILE A 117 7.37 2.19 3.49
N GLN A 118 6.73 3.33 3.69
CA GLN A 118 7.39 4.58 4.05
C GLN A 118 6.67 5.22 5.23
N ARG A 119 7.42 5.50 6.30
CA ARG A 119 6.93 6.30 7.42
C ARG A 119 6.96 7.77 7.06
N ALA A 120 5.81 8.45 7.18
CA ALA A 120 5.66 9.83 6.71
C ALA A 120 6.62 10.81 7.38
N ARG A 121 6.98 10.62 8.66
CA ARG A 121 7.96 11.46 9.35
C ARG A 121 9.36 11.41 8.73
N TYR A 122 9.68 10.35 7.98
CA TYR A 122 10.99 10.17 7.33
C TYR A 122 10.93 10.34 5.80
N ARG A 123 9.87 11.00 5.29
CA ARG A 123 9.71 11.22 3.83
C ARG A 123 10.82 12.05 3.20
N ASP A 124 11.48 12.91 3.98
CA ASP A 124 12.58 13.78 3.53
C ASP A 124 13.97 13.23 3.90
N GLY A 125 14.05 12.00 4.39
CA GLY A 125 15.28 11.34 4.83
C GLY A 125 15.19 10.83 6.27
N TYR A 126 16.14 9.95 6.65
CA TYR A 126 16.15 9.31 7.98
C TYR A 126 16.96 10.07 9.03
N ASP A 127 17.56 11.20 8.66
CA ASP A 127 18.39 12.05 9.53
C ASP A 127 17.55 13.05 10.35
N LYS A 128 16.30 13.23 10.00
CA LYS A 128 15.37 14.16 10.67
C LYS A 128 13.92 13.63 10.63
N GLU A 129 13.16 14.03 11.62
CA GLU A 129 11.73 13.79 11.66
C GLU A 129 10.96 15.04 11.21
N VAL A 130 10.04 14.88 10.26
CA VAL A 130 9.18 15.96 9.77
C VAL A 130 7.71 15.54 9.89
N TRP A 131 6.92 16.36 10.58
CA TRP A 131 5.54 16.02 10.87
C TRP A 131 4.59 16.38 9.74
N MET A 132 3.47 15.70 9.68
CA MET A 132 2.37 16.05 8.80
C MET A 132 1.48 17.12 9.46
N GLU A 133 0.92 17.99 8.63
CA GLU A 133 -0.11 18.96 9.00
C GLU A 133 -1.45 18.50 8.41
N ASP A 134 -2.53 18.63 9.19
CA ASP A 134 -3.85 18.19 8.79
C ASP A 134 -4.28 18.81 7.44
N GLY A 135 -4.68 17.94 6.52
CA GLY A 135 -5.13 18.30 5.18
C GLY A 135 -4.05 18.76 4.19
N GLN A 136 -2.80 18.91 4.63
CA GLN A 136 -1.69 19.23 3.73
C GLN A 136 -1.35 18.02 2.87
N VAL A 137 -1.22 18.24 1.54
CA VAL A 137 -0.79 17.19 0.61
C VAL A 137 0.73 17.13 0.55
N TYR A 138 1.27 15.93 0.68
CA TYR A 138 2.69 15.63 0.62
C TYR A 138 3.00 14.65 -0.51
N LYS A 139 4.11 14.88 -1.21
CA LYS A 139 4.70 13.91 -2.11
C LYS A 139 5.58 12.97 -1.30
N ILE A 140 5.39 11.67 -1.46
CA ILE A 140 6.23 10.63 -0.84
C ILE A 140 6.78 9.73 -1.95
N ASP A 141 8.10 9.76 -2.12
CA ASP A 141 8.78 8.79 -2.97
C ASP A 141 9.02 7.52 -2.14
N MET A 142 8.41 6.42 -2.55
CA MET A 142 8.49 5.15 -1.84
C MET A 142 9.83 4.47 -2.11
N THR A 143 10.33 3.68 -1.15
CA THR A 143 11.47 2.80 -1.42
C THR A 143 11.13 1.89 -2.60
N PRO A 144 11.99 1.79 -3.63
CA PRO A 144 11.70 0.99 -4.80
C PRO A 144 11.45 -0.48 -4.45
N MET A 145 10.39 -1.05 -5.02
CA MET A 145 10.16 -2.49 -5.06
C MET A 145 10.99 -3.12 -6.18
N SER A 146 11.10 -4.43 -6.21
CA SER A 146 11.79 -5.14 -7.28
C SER A 146 11.08 -6.42 -7.65
N THR A 147 11.05 -6.74 -8.94
CA THR A 147 10.47 -8.00 -9.38
C THR A 147 11.13 -8.49 -10.67
N SER A 148 10.92 -9.74 -10.98
CA SER A 148 11.10 -10.33 -12.31
C SER A 148 9.90 -11.23 -12.56
N ASN A 149 8.84 -10.67 -13.13
CA ASN A 149 7.57 -11.34 -13.35
C ASN A 149 7.07 -11.16 -14.77
N TYR A 150 6.46 -12.19 -15.32
CA TYR A 150 5.74 -12.15 -16.58
C TYR A 150 4.23 -12.16 -16.30
N PHE A 151 3.60 -11.02 -16.47
CA PHE A 151 2.14 -10.90 -16.45
C PHE A 151 1.60 -11.44 -17.78
N ALA A 152 0.95 -12.58 -17.76
CA ALA A 152 0.44 -13.21 -18.98
C ALA A 152 -0.77 -12.43 -19.56
N LYS A 153 -1.06 -12.69 -20.85
CA LYS A 153 -2.29 -12.19 -21.48
C LYS A 153 -3.52 -12.55 -20.64
N GLY A 154 -4.40 -11.59 -20.41
CA GLY A 154 -5.61 -11.74 -19.60
C GLY A 154 -5.39 -11.55 -18.11
N HIS A 155 -4.15 -11.52 -17.62
CA HIS A 155 -3.85 -11.08 -16.26
C HIS A 155 -4.07 -9.58 -16.12
N ARG A 156 -4.06 -9.09 -14.86
CA ARG A 156 -4.14 -7.67 -14.54
C ARG A 156 -3.03 -7.29 -13.57
N ILE A 157 -2.51 -6.08 -13.72
CA ILE A 157 -1.62 -5.49 -12.73
C ILE A 157 -2.49 -4.81 -11.69
N ARG A 158 -2.19 -5.06 -10.41
CA ARG A 158 -2.89 -4.44 -9.29
C ARG A 158 -1.91 -3.82 -8.32
N ILE A 159 -2.31 -2.68 -7.76
CA ILE A 159 -1.64 -1.99 -6.67
C ILE A 159 -2.59 -1.93 -5.49
N GLU A 160 -2.10 -2.32 -4.32
CA GLU A 160 -2.74 -2.06 -3.03
C GLU A 160 -2.01 -0.94 -2.30
N ILE A 161 -2.76 -0.02 -1.67
CA ILE A 161 -2.24 1.01 -0.80
C ILE A 161 -2.95 0.93 0.55
N SER A 162 -2.18 0.98 1.64
CA SER A 162 -2.68 0.98 3.01
C SER A 162 -1.70 1.72 3.93
N SER A 163 -1.91 1.65 5.24
CA SER A 163 -1.02 2.25 6.25
C SER A 163 -0.40 1.23 7.20
N SER A 164 -0.50 -0.05 6.89
CA SER A 164 0.10 -1.10 7.71
C SER A 164 0.28 -2.40 6.93
N ASN A 165 1.20 -3.22 7.42
CA ASN A 165 1.45 -4.59 6.96
C ASN A 165 2.13 -5.32 8.13
N PHE A 166 1.34 -5.63 9.14
CA PHE A 166 1.80 -6.14 10.44
C PHE A 166 1.66 -7.68 10.52
N PRO A 167 2.64 -8.39 11.06
CA PRO A 167 3.81 -7.94 11.78
C PRO A 167 5.12 -7.91 10.94
N ARG A 168 5.04 -7.94 9.60
CA ARG A 168 6.25 -7.79 8.78
C ARG A 168 6.93 -6.46 9.05
N PHE A 169 6.15 -5.38 9.07
CA PHE A 169 6.56 -4.06 9.51
C PHE A 169 5.86 -3.71 10.83
N ASP A 170 6.52 -2.91 11.67
CA ASP A 170 5.87 -2.39 12.87
C ASP A 170 4.70 -1.46 12.49
N ARG A 171 3.68 -1.42 13.32
CA ARG A 171 2.55 -0.52 13.13
C ARG A 171 2.89 0.87 13.67
N ASN A 172 2.59 1.91 12.88
CA ASN A 172 2.68 3.28 13.36
C ASN A 172 1.50 3.57 14.28
N MET A 173 1.78 4.11 15.47
CA MET A 173 0.73 4.49 16.43
C MET A 173 0.08 5.84 16.09
N ASN A 174 0.53 6.52 15.02
CA ASN A 174 0.03 7.79 14.47
C ASN A 174 0.20 9.02 15.41
N THR A 175 0.78 8.85 16.57
CA THR A 175 0.94 9.90 17.60
C THR A 175 2.12 10.83 17.32
N GLY A 176 3.07 10.40 16.48
CA GLY A 176 4.36 11.05 16.34
C GLY A 176 5.33 10.74 17.48
N GLY A 177 4.97 9.85 18.40
CA GLY A 177 5.81 9.38 19.50
C GLY A 177 6.71 8.21 19.12
N LYS A 178 7.12 7.45 20.14
CA LYS A 178 7.91 6.23 19.99
C LYS A 178 6.98 5.02 19.97
N ASN A 179 6.77 4.43 18.81
CA ASN A 179 5.81 3.33 18.61
C ASN A 179 5.95 2.17 19.59
N TYR A 180 7.17 1.85 20.03
CA TYR A 180 7.42 0.73 20.94
C TYR A 180 7.11 1.04 22.42
N ASP A 181 6.96 2.33 22.75
CA ASP A 181 6.69 2.79 24.10
C ASP A 181 5.19 3.09 24.32
N GLU A 182 4.36 2.96 23.28
CA GLU A 182 2.96 3.33 23.27
C GLU A 182 2.05 2.10 23.25
N ALA A 183 1.12 2.03 24.20
CA ALA A 183 0.14 0.95 24.28
C ALA A 183 -1.11 1.20 23.43
N THR A 184 -1.40 2.48 23.13
CA THR A 184 -2.56 2.92 22.34
C THR A 184 -2.13 3.93 21.30
N GLY A 185 -2.75 3.86 20.13
CA GLY A 185 -2.51 4.81 19.04
C GLY A 185 -3.70 5.71 18.76
N VAL A 186 -3.54 6.56 17.77
CA VAL A 186 -4.58 7.45 17.23
C VAL A 186 -5.03 6.90 15.88
N VAL A 187 -6.33 6.89 15.63
CA VAL A 187 -6.88 6.57 14.31
C VAL A 187 -6.53 7.68 13.34
N ALA A 188 -6.07 7.33 12.15
CA ALA A 188 -5.70 8.27 11.10
C ALA A 188 -6.66 8.14 9.91
N ASN A 189 -7.15 9.28 9.41
CA ASN A 189 -7.90 9.36 8.14
C ASN A 189 -6.95 9.81 7.03
N ASN A 190 -6.53 8.86 6.23
CA ASN A 190 -5.53 9.03 5.19
C ASN A 190 -6.19 9.18 3.83
N LYS A 191 -5.57 9.95 2.94
CA LYS A 191 -6.04 10.14 1.57
C LYS A 191 -4.90 9.98 0.57
N ILE A 192 -5.24 9.40 -0.57
CA ILE A 192 -4.40 9.34 -1.77
C ILE A 192 -5.00 10.29 -2.81
N HIS A 193 -4.17 11.20 -3.30
CA HIS A 193 -4.54 12.22 -4.29
C HIS A 193 -4.04 11.80 -5.68
N HIS A 194 -4.85 12.07 -6.71
CA HIS A 194 -4.58 11.74 -8.11
C HIS A 194 -4.15 12.94 -8.93
#